data_5a524aa43bb91d372e53d8b8623e0188
#
_entry.id   5a524aa43bb91d372e53d8b8623e0188
#
_cell.length_a   1.000
_cell.length_b   1.000
_cell.length_c   1.000
_cell.angle_alpha   90.00
_cell.angle_beta   90.00
_cell.angle_gamma   90.00
#
_symmetry.space_group_name_H-M   'P 1'
#
loop_
_entity.id
_entity.type
_entity.pdbx_description
1 polymer ?
#
loop_
_entity_poly.entity_id
_entity_poly.type
_entity_poly.pdbx_seq_one_letter_code
_entity_poly.pdbx_strand_id
1 'polypeptide(L)'
;MKKIALFLFCLLPGLAAIADDPQKAEIKFEKTTIDLGKFGEEAPIQKCAFVFTNTGNADLYINQIFTSCRCTGKEFPTHAIKPGAQDSIIVIFNGEKSAPRKFRTSITVHSNAKTEMTKVYIKGEMTPRKVEPLPIIEIEE
;
A
#
# COMPACT_ATOMS: atom_id res chain seq x y z
N MET A 1 31.65 35.47 -67.91
CA MET A 1 30.26 35.42 -67.47
C MET A 1 30.18 34.31 -66.46
N LYS A 2 30.25 34.64 -65.13
CA LYS A 2 30.27 33.67 -64.05
C LYS A 2 28.84 33.52 -63.49
N LYS A 3 28.27 32.34 -63.63
CA LYS A 3 26.99 32.03 -63.04
C LYS A 3 27.22 31.53 -61.63
N ILE A 4 26.84 32.34 -60.61
CA ILE A 4 26.85 31.97 -59.19
C ILE A 4 25.55 31.23 -58.92
N ALA A 5 25.67 29.93 -58.64
CA ALA A 5 24.54 29.09 -58.17
C ALA A 5 24.40 29.28 -56.67
N LEU A 6 23.31 29.92 -56.25
CA LEU A 6 22.96 30.12 -54.86
C LEU A 6 22.31 28.84 -54.33
N PHE A 7 23.01 28.04 -53.51
CA PHE A 7 22.46 26.91 -52.82
C PHE A 7 21.65 27.41 -51.61
N LEU A 8 20.34 27.42 -51.79
CA LEU A 8 19.41 27.68 -50.69
C LEU A 8 19.30 26.41 -49.82
N PHE A 9 20.04 26.39 -48.71
CA PHE A 9 19.99 25.35 -47.70
C PHE A 9 18.71 25.51 -46.90
N CYS A 10 17.66 24.74 -47.23
CA CYS A 10 16.42 24.69 -46.51
C CYS A 10 16.62 23.96 -45.19
N LEU A 11 16.84 24.72 -44.12
CA LEU A 11 16.90 24.23 -42.76
C LEU A 11 15.46 23.88 -42.29
N LEU A 12 15.07 22.62 -42.43
CA LEU A 12 13.82 22.10 -41.81
C LEU A 12 14.04 22.03 -40.30
N PRO A 13 13.24 22.72 -39.50
CA PRO A 13 13.23 22.46 -38.08
C PRO A 13 12.59 21.10 -37.88
N GLY A 14 13.36 20.13 -37.35
CA GLY A 14 12.85 18.84 -36.91
C GLY A 14 11.77 19.06 -35.90
N LEU A 15 10.54 18.73 -36.25
CA LEU A 15 9.41 18.63 -35.34
C LEU A 15 9.73 17.44 -34.44
N ALA A 16 10.29 17.71 -33.25
CA ALA A 16 10.37 16.71 -32.19
C ALA A 16 8.93 16.32 -31.89
N ALA A 17 8.54 15.14 -32.35
CA ALA A 17 7.31 14.51 -31.92
C ALA A 17 7.43 14.33 -30.42
N ILE A 18 6.71 15.14 -29.63
CA ILE A 18 6.46 14.89 -28.23
C ILE A 18 5.65 13.59 -28.23
N ALA A 19 6.31 12.48 -27.93
CA ALA A 19 5.62 11.22 -27.66
C ALA A 19 4.74 11.52 -26.43
N ASP A 20 3.43 11.60 -26.66
CA ASP A 20 2.43 11.72 -25.61
C ASP A 20 2.49 10.40 -24.83
N ASP A 21 3.20 10.41 -23.70
CA ASP A 21 3.31 9.25 -22.81
C ASP A 21 1.91 9.02 -22.25
N PRO A 22 1.29 7.85 -22.49
CA PRO A 22 -0.10 7.63 -22.09
C PRO A 22 -0.24 7.92 -20.60
N GLN A 23 -1.11 8.87 -20.25
CA GLN A 23 -1.35 9.27 -18.87
C GLN A 23 -1.79 8.06 -18.06
N LYS A 24 -0.94 7.62 -17.13
CA LYS A 24 -1.22 6.50 -16.23
C LYS A 24 -0.82 6.84 -14.81
N ALA A 25 -1.70 6.50 -13.89
CA ALA A 25 -1.39 6.48 -12.48
C ALA A 25 -0.44 5.31 -12.17
N GLU A 26 0.38 5.45 -11.16
CA GLU A 26 1.25 4.39 -10.66
C GLU A 26 1.31 4.47 -9.13
N ILE A 27 1.07 3.34 -8.46
CA ILE A 27 1.10 3.26 -7.00
C ILE A 27 2.41 2.65 -6.53
N LYS A 28 3.14 3.38 -5.68
CA LYS A 28 4.37 2.91 -5.07
C LYS A 28 4.24 2.95 -3.56
N PHE A 29 4.28 1.79 -2.92
CA PHE A 29 4.28 1.68 -1.46
C PHE A 29 5.70 1.87 -0.90
N GLU A 30 5.82 2.58 0.22
CA GLU A 30 7.09 2.71 0.95
C GLU A 30 7.52 1.36 1.54
N LYS A 31 6.54 0.59 2.04
CA LYS A 31 6.73 -0.76 2.55
C LYS A 31 5.65 -1.67 2.02
N THR A 32 6.04 -2.82 1.49
CA THR A 32 5.10 -3.85 1.00
C THR A 32 4.79 -4.89 2.08
N THR A 33 5.51 -4.88 3.20
CA THR A 33 5.26 -5.74 4.35
C THR A 33 5.48 -4.96 5.63
N ILE A 34 4.48 -4.98 6.52
CA ILE A 34 4.57 -4.41 7.86
C ILE A 34 4.55 -5.55 8.87
N ASP A 35 5.52 -5.54 9.77
CA ASP A 35 5.59 -6.47 10.90
C ASP A 35 4.97 -5.80 12.12
N LEU A 36 3.86 -6.35 12.62
CA LEU A 36 3.17 -5.87 13.82
C LEU A 36 3.88 -6.31 15.10
N GLY A 37 4.92 -7.16 14.98
CA GLY A 37 5.67 -7.68 16.11
C GLY A 37 4.90 -8.73 16.89
N LYS A 38 5.24 -8.83 18.19
CA LYS A 38 4.57 -9.70 19.16
C LYS A 38 3.63 -8.88 20.03
N PHE A 39 2.40 -9.36 20.19
CA PHE A 39 1.39 -8.76 21.05
C PHE A 39 0.54 -9.87 21.70
N GLY A 40 -0.03 -9.58 22.86
CA GLY A 40 -0.81 -10.55 23.61
C GLY A 40 -2.31 -10.49 23.29
N GLU A 41 -3.04 -11.50 23.74
CA GLU A 41 -4.52 -11.54 23.68
C GLU A 41 -5.18 -10.40 24.47
N GLU A 42 -4.45 -9.73 25.37
CA GLU A 42 -4.92 -8.55 26.10
C GLU A 42 -5.00 -7.29 25.22
N ALA A 43 -4.25 -7.25 24.12
CA ALA A 43 -4.27 -6.16 23.13
C ALA A 43 -4.43 -6.71 21.71
N PRO A 44 -5.57 -7.37 21.40
CA PRO A 44 -5.73 -8.16 20.18
C PRO A 44 -5.91 -7.32 18.92
N ILE A 45 -6.17 -6.01 19.07
CA ILE A 45 -6.38 -5.10 17.95
C ILE A 45 -5.09 -4.35 17.67
N GLN A 46 -4.56 -4.54 16.45
CA GLN A 46 -3.35 -3.87 15.97
C GLN A 46 -3.67 -3.05 14.73
N LYS A 47 -3.17 -1.81 14.68
CA LYS A 47 -3.39 -0.87 13.57
C LYS A 47 -2.06 -0.49 12.94
N CYS A 48 -2.02 -0.47 11.61
CA CYS A 48 -0.87 0.01 10.85
C CYS A 48 -1.32 0.78 9.60
N ALA A 49 -0.39 1.54 9.01
CA ALA A 49 -0.63 2.31 7.81
C ALA A 49 0.37 1.94 6.72
N PHE A 50 -0.11 1.66 5.52
CA PHE A 50 0.69 1.53 4.32
C PHE A 50 0.71 2.87 3.59
N VAL A 51 1.79 3.60 3.72
CA VAL A 51 2.01 4.85 3.00
C VAL A 51 2.38 4.53 1.56
N PHE A 52 1.78 5.24 0.62
CA PHE A 52 2.07 5.12 -0.80
C PHE A 52 2.12 6.48 -1.48
N THR A 53 2.79 6.54 -2.61
CA THR A 53 2.91 7.70 -3.47
C THR A 53 2.35 7.36 -4.85
N ASN A 54 1.62 8.29 -5.46
CA ASN A 54 1.33 8.22 -6.88
C ASN A 54 2.56 8.69 -7.66
N THR A 55 3.32 7.74 -8.20
CA THR A 55 4.52 8.00 -9.01
C THR A 55 4.21 8.13 -10.49
N GLY A 56 2.95 8.01 -10.88
CA GLY A 56 2.49 8.19 -12.25
C GLY A 56 2.27 9.66 -12.63
N ASN A 57 1.69 9.87 -13.80
CA ASN A 57 1.38 11.18 -14.37
C ASN A 57 -0.13 11.46 -14.53
N ALA A 58 -0.98 10.60 -13.96
CA ALA A 58 -2.42 10.75 -13.91
C ALA A 58 -2.93 10.57 -12.48
N ASP A 59 -4.16 11.00 -12.20
CA ASP A 59 -4.81 10.84 -10.91
C ASP A 59 -4.98 9.36 -10.55
N LEU A 60 -4.57 9.00 -9.33
CA LEU A 60 -4.71 7.65 -8.80
C LEU A 60 -5.99 7.55 -7.97
N TYR A 61 -6.75 6.50 -8.20
CA TYR A 61 -7.94 6.14 -7.42
C TYR A 61 -7.79 4.71 -6.88
N ILE A 62 -8.03 4.56 -5.59
CA ILE A 62 -8.17 3.23 -4.97
C ILE A 62 -9.64 2.83 -5.13
N ASN A 63 -9.89 1.79 -5.93
CA ASN A 63 -11.24 1.33 -6.22
C ASN A 63 -11.77 0.41 -5.13
N GLN A 64 -10.93 -0.54 -4.69
CA GLN A 64 -11.30 -1.53 -3.69
C GLN A 64 -10.08 -2.18 -3.04
N ILE A 65 -10.26 -2.68 -1.83
CA ILE A 65 -9.24 -3.43 -1.10
C ILE A 65 -9.82 -4.76 -0.64
N PHE A 66 -9.11 -5.84 -0.95
CA PHE A 66 -9.42 -7.20 -0.51
C PHE A 66 -8.42 -7.66 0.53
N THR A 67 -8.88 -8.36 1.54
CA THR A 67 -8.02 -8.95 2.57
C THR A 67 -8.22 -10.46 2.61
N SER A 68 -7.15 -11.22 2.80
CA SER A 68 -7.23 -12.69 2.89
C SER A 68 -7.82 -13.19 4.20
N CYS A 69 -7.98 -12.31 5.21
CA CYS A 69 -8.60 -12.62 6.50
C CYS A 69 -9.78 -11.69 6.77
N ARG A 70 -10.90 -12.24 7.18
CA ARG A 70 -12.06 -11.46 7.69
C ARG A 70 -11.78 -10.71 8.98
N CYS A 71 -10.71 -11.08 9.67
CA CYS A 71 -10.20 -10.42 10.88
C CYS A 71 -9.49 -9.08 10.57
N THR A 72 -9.49 -8.62 9.32
CA THR A 72 -8.77 -7.42 8.92
C THR A 72 -9.73 -6.35 8.42
N GLY A 73 -9.85 -5.27 9.20
CA GLY A 73 -10.49 -4.02 8.79
C GLY A 73 -9.59 -3.20 7.90
N LYS A 74 -10.17 -2.30 7.12
CA LYS A 74 -9.45 -1.44 6.18
C LYS A 74 -10.14 -0.09 6.03
N GLU A 75 -9.33 0.97 5.94
CA GLU A 75 -9.75 2.33 5.59
C GLU A 75 -8.81 2.84 4.49
N PHE A 76 -9.32 3.48 3.47
CA PHE A 76 -8.52 3.98 2.35
C PHE A 76 -9.12 5.25 1.75
N PRO A 77 -8.32 6.09 1.08
CA PRO A 77 -8.81 7.31 0.46
C PRO A 77 -9.77 7.02 -0.68
N THR A 78 -10.89 7.76 -0.72
CA THR A 78 -11.92 7.70 -1.77
C THR A 78 -11.81 8.85 -2.76
N HIS A 79 -10.86 9.78 -2.55
CA HIS A 79 -10.56 10.90 -3.41
C HIS A 79 -9.40 10.59 -4.37
N ALA A 80 -9.23 11.45 -5.38
CA ALA A 80 -8.11 11.37 -6.30
C ALA A 80 -6.79 11.72 -5.61
N ILE A 81 -5.79 10.86 -5.76
CA ILE A 81 -4.42 11.14 -5.33
C ILE A 81 -3.64 11.65 -6.53
N LYS A 82 -3.27 12.93 -6.50
CA LYS A 82 -2.58 13.61 -7.60
C LYS A 82 -1.19 13.03 -7.87
N PRO A 83 -0.66 13.17 -9.09
CA PRO A 83 0.73 12.82 -9.38
C PRO A 83 1.71 13.44 -8.37
N GLY A 84 2.59 12.60 -7.79
CA GLY A 84 3.54 13.00 -6.76
C GLY A 84 2.98 13.11 -5.33
N ALA A 85 1.67 13.04 -5.13
CA ALA A 85 1.04 13.09 -3.81
C ALA A 85 1.16 11.74 -3.07
N GLN A 86 1.20 11.83 -1.75
CA GLN A 86 1.21 10.68 -0.83
C GLN A 86 -0.14 10.55 -0.13
N ASP A 87 -0.50 9.32 0.19
CA ASP A 87 -1.62 8.99 1.06
C ASP A 87 -1.37 7.65 1.75
N SER A 88 -2.31 7.14 2.53
CA SER A 88 -2.14 5.90 3.27
C SER A 88 -3.39 5.03 3.26
N ILE A 89 -3.16 3.72 3.32
CA ILE A 89 -4.18 2.71 3.59
C ILE A 89 -4.01 2.25 5.02
N ILE A 90 -5.05 2.42 5.83
CA ILE A 90 -5.07 1.95 7.21
C ILE A 90 -5.56 0.51 7.23
N VAL A 91 -4.81 -0.34 7.90
CA VAL A 91 -5.14 -1.76 8.09
C VAL A 91 -5.26 -2.04 9.57
N ILE A 92 -6.37 -2.67 9.96
CA ILE A 92 -6.71 -2.98 11.35
C ILE A 92 -6.84 -4.49 11.48
N PHE A 93 -5.87 -5.12 12.12
CA PHE A 93 -5.97 -6.54 12.48
C PHE A 93 -6.76 -6.65 13.78
N ASN A 94 -7.83 -7.47 13.77
CA ASN A 94 -8.62 -7.79 14.96
C ASN A 94 -8.43 -9.28 15.29
N GLY A 95 -7.67 -9.55 16.32
CA GLY A 95 -7.37 -10.89 16.82
C GLY A 95 -8.33 -11.44 17.87
N GLU A 96 -9.39 -10.70 18.27
CA GLU A 96 -10.29 -11.09 19.38
C GLU A 96 -10.89 -12.49 19.24
N LYS A 97 -11.14 -12.91 18.00
CA LYS A 97 -11.71 -14.23 17.67
C LYS A 97 -10.70 -15.19 17.07
N SER A 98 -9.42 -14.86 17.18
CA SER A 98 -8.33 -15.65 16.62
C SER A 98 -7.56 -16.34 17.74
N ALA A 99 -7.21 -17.61 17.56
CA ALA A 99 -6.27 -18.26 18.46
C ALA A 99 -4.88 -17.62 18.37
N PRO A 100 -4.13 -17.57 19.48
CA PRO A 100 -2.74 -17.11 19.48
C PRO A 100 -1.90 -17.88 18.48
N ARG A 101 -1.23 -17.16 17.56
CA ARG A 101 -0.38 -17.76 16.53
C ARG A 101 0.42 -16.70 15.78
N LYS A 102 1.42 -17.14 15.06
CA LYS A 102 2.04 -16.37 13.98
C LYS A 102 1.06 -16.28 12.80
N PHE A 103 0.98 -15.10 12.19
CA PHE A 103 0.12 -14.89 11.04
C PHE A 103 0.80 -14.05 9.97
N ARG A 104 0.30 -14.20 8.75
CA ARG A 104 0.57 -13.33 7.61
C ARG A 104 -0.70 -13.17 6.81
N THR A 105 -1.13 -11.95 6.63
CA THR A 105 -2.34 -11.60 5.88
C THR A 105 -1.95 -10.77 4.66
N SER A 106 -2.49 -11.13 3.50
CA SER A 106 -2.34 -10.35 2.28
C SER A 106 -3.47 -9.33 2.16
N ILE A 107 -3.11 -8.14 1.71
CA ILE A 107 -4.02 -7.04 1.37
C ILE A 107 -3.80 -6.77 -0.12
N THR A 108 -4.82 -6.96 -0.93
CA THR A 108 -4.78 -6.68 -2.37
C THR A 108 -5.49 -5.36 -2.61
N VAL A 109 -4.74 -4.40 -3.12
CA VAL A 109 -5.22 -3.05 -3.46
C VAL A 109 -5.54 -3.03 -4.95
N HIS A 110 -6.80 -2.79 -5.28
CA HIS A 110 -7.28 -2.59 -6.64
C HIS A 110 -7.41 -1.10 -6.93
N SER A 111 -6.74 -0.63 -7.98
CA SER A 111 -6.68 0.78 -8.36
C SER A 111 -6.72 0.94 -9.88
N ASN A 112 -6.79 2.18 -10.36
CA ASN A 112 -6.65 2.52 -11.78
C ASN A 112 -5.18 2.66 -12.23
N ALA A 113 -4.22 2.25 -11.39
CA ALA A 113 -2.81 2.31 -11.72
C ALA A 113 -2.44 1.35 -12.85
N LYS A 114 -1.27 1.55 -13.45
CA LYS A 114 -0.69 0.66 -14.48
C LYS A 114 -0.70 -0.81 -14.05
N THR A 115 -0.40 -1.08 -12.78
CA THR A 115 -0.63 -2.37 -12.14
C THR A 115 -1.94 -2.28 -11.36
N GLU A 116 -3.02 -2.83 -11.90
CA GLU A 116 -4.36 -2.70 -11.33
C GLU A 116 -4.50 -3.33 -9.94
N MET A 117 -3.75 -4.41 -9.68
CA MET A 117 -3.77 -5.12 -8.39
C MET A 117 -2.36 -5.17 -7.80
N THR A 118 -2.18 -4.50 -6.67
CA THR A 118 -0.93 -4.53 -5.92
C THR A 118 -1.15 -5.21 -4.57
N LYS A 119 -0.26 -6.12 -4.18
CA LYS A 119 -0.33 -6.83 -2.90
C LYS A 119 0.65 -6.29 -1.90
N VAL A 120 0.17 -6.05 -0.69
CA VAL A 120 0.97 -5.76 0.49
C VAL A 120 0.60 -6.74 1.61
N TYR A 121 1.43 -6.84 2.64
CA TYR A 121 1.28 -7.86 3.68
C TYR A 121 1.45 -7.27 5.07
N ILE A 122 0.64 -7.75 6.00
CA ILE A 122 0.92 -7.64 7.42
C ILE A 122 1.33 -9.00 7.96
N LYS A 123 2.23 -9.03 8.91
CA LYS A 123 2.63 -10.22 9.66
C LYS A 123 2.79 -9.88 11.14
N GLY A 124 2.74 -10.88 11.98
CA GLY A 124 2.92 -10.70 13.42
C GLY A 124 2.75 -12.01 14.16
N GLU A 125 2.88 -11.95 15.47
CA GLU A 125 2.69 -13.08 16.37
C GLU A 125 1.80 -12.66 17.55
N MET A 126 0.61 -13.23 17.63
CA MET A 126 -0.24 -13.08 18.81
C MET A 126 0.10 -14.18 19.81
N THR A 127 0.40 -13.79 21.05
CA THR A 127 0.76 -14.71 22.13
C THR A 127 -0.40 -14.91 23.09
N PRO A 128 -0.50 -16.07 23.76
CA PRO A 128 -1.51 -16.31 24.79
C PRO A 128 -1.40 -15.29 25.90
N ARG A 129 -2.55 -14.99 26.55
CA ARG A 129 -2.57 -14.19 27.77
C ARG A 129 -1.76 -14.89 28.85
N LYS A 130 -0.89 -14.14 29.50
CA LYS A 130 -0.22 -14.62 30.72
C LYS A 130 -1.26 -14.72 31.83
N VAL A 131 -1.63 -15.94 32.18
CA VAL A 131 -2.45 -16.19 33.36
C VAL A 131 -1.50 -16.20 34.56
N GLU A 132 -1.57 -15.18 35.43
CA GLU A 132 -0.93 -15.26 36.71
C GLU A 132 -1.68 -16.32 37.53
N PRO A 133 -0.98 -17.30 38.14
CA PRO A 133 -1.63 -18.27 39.00
C PRO A 133 -2.29 -17.51 40.17
N LEU A 134 -3.56 -17.79 40.37
CA LEU A 134 -4.27 -17.25 41.56
C LEU A 134 -3.52 -17.66 42.80
N PRO A 135 -3.36 -16.76 43.80
CA PRO A 135 -2.79 -17.13 45.07
C PRO A 135 -3.60 -18.27 45.67
N ILE A 136 -2.91 -19.34 46.05
CA ILE A 136 -3.53 -20.46 46.76
C ILE A 136 -3.99 -19.91 48.11
N ILE A 137 -5.30 -19.81 48.30
CA ILE A 137 -5.86 -19.54 49.62
C ILE A 137 -5.73 -20.85 50.40
N GLU A 138 -4.73 -20.94 51.27
CA GLU A 138 -4.66 -22.01 52.26
C GLU A 138 -5.84 -21.81 53.23
N ILE A 139 -6.77 -22.74 53.17
CA ILE A 139 -7.85 -22.82 54.16
C ILE A 139 -7.23 -23.55 55.35
N GLU A 140 -6.86 -22.79 56.37
CA GLU A 140 -6.53 -23.38 57.69
C GLU A 140 -7.79 -23.96 58.30
N GLU A 141 -7.75 -25.27 58.60
CA GLU A 141 -8.80 -25.95 59.41
C GLU A 141 -8.65 -25.62 60.88
#